data_a0cf71ed1f83c7ecb568a708738bda12
#
_entry.id   a0cf71ed1f83c7ecb568a708738bda12
#
_cell.length_a   1.000
_cell.length_b   1.000
_cell.length_c   1.000
_cell.angle_alpha   90.00
_cell.angle_beta   90.00
_cell.angle_gamma   90.00
#
_symmetry.space_group_name_H-M   'P 1'
#
loop_
_entity.id
_entity.type
_entity.pdbx_description
1 polymer ?
#
loop_
_entity_poly.entity_id
_entity_poly.type
_entity_poly.pdbx_seq_one_letter_code
_entity_poly.pdbx_strand_id
1 'polypeptide(L)'
;MKALTVNEKEYSIIKLLGKGKGGYSYLAEKDGKQYVLKQIHHEPCAYYNFGNKIEAENHDYKRLLNAGIRIPEMIEIDIENERILKEYIDGDTIFDMLKNDVSVEPYMEQICEMAEIAKKAGLNIDYFPTNFVVQNGLIYYIDYECNEYMEEWSFENWGIKYWSKTPEFIEYISKKD
;
A
#
# COMPACT_ATOMS: atom_id res chain seq x y z
N MET A 1 0.74 22.56 -14.48
CA MET A 1 1.11 21.54 -13.50
C MET A 1 0.39 21.81 -12.19
N LYS A 2 -0.30 20.80 -11.66
CA LYS A 2 -1.06 20.95 -10.43
C LYS A 2 -0.14 20.86 -9.21
N ALA A 3 -0.44 21.64 -8.19
CA ALA A 3 0.26 21.58 -6.91
C ALA A 3 -0.75 21.43 -5.78
N LEU A 4 -0.36 20.72 -4.72
CA LEU A 4 -1.16 20.56 -3.52
C LEU A 4 -0.30 20.91 -2.31
N THR A 5 -0.93 21.48 -1.28
CA THR A 5 -0.21 21.81 -0.06
C THR A 5 -0.44 20.75 1.01
N VAL A 6 0.58 20.52 1.82
CA VAL A 6 0.51 19.70 3.05
C VAL A 6 1.09 20.56 4.17
N ASN A 7 0.26 20.93 5.13
CA ASN A 7 0.66 21.82 6.23
C ASN A 7 1.40 23.07 5.73
N GLU A 8 0.79 23.75 4.74
CA GLU A 8 1.29 24.99 4.14
C GLU A 8 2.52 24.85 3.24
N LYS A 9 3.06 23.64 3.08
CA LYS A 9 4.17 23.37 2.14
C LYS A 9 3.61 22.88 0.82
N GLU A 10 4.10 23.45 -0.28
CA GLU A 10 3.62 23.15 -1.63
C GLU A 10 4.39 21.99 -2.26
N TYR A 11 3.66 21.04 -2.83
CA TYR A 11 4.21 19.89 -3.55
C TYR A 11 3.67 19.87 -4.97
N SER A 12 4.57 19.67 -5.94
CA SER A 12 4.17 19.53 -7.35
C SER A 12 3.65 18.12 -7.58
N ILE A 13 2.50 18.01 -8.21
CA ILE A 13 1.90 16.70 -8.51
C ILE A 13 2.40 16.23 -9.87
N ILE A 14 3.09 15.10 -9.88
CA ILE A 14 3.67 14.53 -11.10
C ILE A 14 2.66 13.66 -11.83
N LYS A 15 2.04 12.71 -11.12
CA LYS A 15 1.05 11.79 -11.70
C LYS A 15 0.23 11.12 -10.61
N LEU A 16 -0.93 10.58 -11.02
CA LEU A 16 -1.74 9.74 -10.17
C LEU A 16 -1.11 8.32 -10.13
N LEU A 17 -0.87 7.81 -8.93
CA LEU A 17 -0.37 6.44 -8.74
C LEU A 17 -1.50 5.43 -8.58
N GLY A 18 -2.59 5.84 -7.95
CA GLY A 18 -3.73 4.96 -7.76
C GLY A 18 -4.89 5.63 -7.04
N LYS A 19 -6.03 4.96 -7.11
CA LYS A 19 -7.24 5.36 -6.41
C LYS A 19 -7.73 4.19 -5.56
N GLY A 20 -7.82 4.42 -4.26
CA GLY A 20 -8.37 3.45 -3.32
C GLY A 20 -9.74 3.85 -2.79
N LYS A 21 -10.28 3.06 -1.87
CA LYS A 21 -11.56 3.34 -1.20
C LYS A 21 -11.54 4.66 -0.44
N GLY A 22 -10.39 5.01 0.10
CA GLY A 22 -10.24 6.15 0.99
C GLY A 22 -9.63 7.39 0.37
N GLY A 23 -8.95 7.27 -0.76
CA GLY A 23 -8.25 8.43 -1.31
C GLY A 23 -7.57 8.20 -2.65
N TYR A 24 -7.00 9.28 -3.16
CA TYR A 24 -6.17 9.28 -4.35
C TYR A 24 -4.71 9.41 -3.93
N SER A 25 -3.85 8.54 -4.45
CA SER A 25 -2.41 8.60 -4.18
C SER A 25 -1.68 9.17 -5.38
N TYR A 26 -0.93 10.25 -5.14
CA TYR A 26 -0.17 10.94 -6.19
C TYR A 26 1.32 10.83 -5.94
N LEU A 27 2.09 10.74 -7.02
CA LEU A 27 3.53 10.98 -6.94
C LEU A 27 3.73 12.49 -6.92
N ALA A 28 4.38 12.99 -5.88
CA ALA A 28 4.60 14.41 -5.66
C ALA A 28 6.09 14.70 -5.51
N GLU A 29 6.48 15.94 -5.77
CA GLU A 29 7.87 16.36 -5.69
C GLU A 29 8.00 17.71 -4.99
N LYS A 30 9.03 17.83 -4.16
CA LYS A 30 9.42 19.08 -3.53
C LYS A 30 10.94 19.07 -3.35
N ASP A 31 11.59 20.15 -3.82
CA ASP A 31 13.02 20.33 -3.69
C ASP A 31 13.86 19.15 -4.21
N GLY A 32 13.41 18.59 -5.34
CA GLY A 32 14.09 17.46 -5.99
C GLY A 32 13.88 16.11 -5.36
N LYS A 33 13.04 16.02 -4.32
CA LYS A 33 12.74 14.76 -3.66
C LYS A 33 11.28 14.34 -3.94
N GLN A 34 11.08 13.06 -4.13
CA GLN A 34 9.77 12.49 -4.45
C GLN A 34 9.08 11.91 -3.21
N TYR A 35 7.76 12.02 -3.19
CA TYR A 35 6.90 11.58 -2.10
C TYR A 35 5.62 10.99 -2.67
N VAL A 36 4.88 10.27 -1.81
CA VAL A 36 3.48 9.94 -2.10
C VAL A 36 2.61 10.90 -1.30
N LEU A 37 1.74 11.63 -2.00
CA LEU A 37 0.74 12.49 -1.38
C LEU A 37 -0.62 11.86 -1.57
N LYS A 38 -1.26 11.50 -0.47
CA LYS A 38 -2.60 10.91 -0.51
C LYS A 38 -3.63 11.96 -0.16
N GLN A 39 -4.58 12.19 -1.07
CA GLN A 39 -5.75 13.03 -0.84
C GLN A 39 -6.92 12.14 -0.46
N ILE A 40 -7.42 12.30 0.75
CA ILE A 40 -8.62 11.58 1.19
C ILE A 40 -9.81 12.07 0.36
N HIS A 41 -10.70 11.17 -0.02
CA HIS A 41 -11.97 11.50 -0.64
C HIS A 41 -13.12 10.95 0.17
N HIS A 42 -14.31 11.49 -0.06
CA HIS A 42 -15.54 11.08 0.61
C HIS A 42 -16.55 10.55 -0.41
N GLU A 43 -16.05 9.96 -1.50
CA GLU A 43 -16.90 9.37 -2.54
C GLU A 43 -17.63 8.15 -1.97
N PRO A 44 -18.91 7.96 -2.27
CA PRO A 44 -19.69 6.85 -1.75
C PRO A 44 -19.09 5.48 -2.11
N CYS A 45 -19.10 4.59 -1.14
CA CYS A 45 -18.68 3.20 -1.33
C CYS A 45 -19.59 2.31 -0.49
N ALA A 46 -20.25 1.34 -1.14
CA ALA A 46 -21.29 0.53 -0.51
C ALA A 46 -20.80 -0.32 0.66
N TYR A 47 -19.53 -0.64 0.68
CA TYR A 47 -18.93 -1.53 1.70
C TYR A 47 -17.94 -0.83 2.62
N TYR A 48 -17.88 0.50 2.59
CA TYR A 48 -16.93 1.26 3.40
C TYR A 48 -17.67 2.33 4.19
N ASN A 49 -17.54 2.28 5.50
CA ASN A 49 -18.13 3.29 6.37
C ASN A 49 -17.11 4.41 6.57
N PHE A 50 -17.48 5.63 6.17
CA PHE A 50 -16.59 6.78 6.21
C PHE A 50 -16.53 7.40 7.61
N GLY A 51 -15.77 6.78 8.51
CA GLY A 51 -15.36 7.44 9.73
C GLY A 51 -14.23 8.43 9.45
N ASN A 52 -13.44 8.74 10.45
CA ASN A 52 -12.25 9.58 10.28
C ASN A 52 -11.14 8.75 9.62
N LYS A 53 -11.00 8.89 8.32
CA LYS A 53 -10.03 8.13 7.52
C LYS A 53 -8.58 8.46 7.89
N ILE A 54 -8.30 9.70 8.25
CA ILE A 54 -6.95 10.12 8.69
C ILE A 54 -6.57 9.40 9.98
N GLU A 55 -7.47 9.38 10.96
CA GLU A 55 -7.23 8.67 12.21
C GLU A 55 -7.07 7.18 12.00
N ALA A 56 -7.90 6.58 11.15
CA ALA A 56 -7.84 5.16 10.83
C ALA A 56 -6.49 4.80 10.20
N GLU A 57 -6.03 5.56 9.20
CA GLU A 57 -4.74 5.32 8.56
C GLU A 57 -3.57 5.51 9.53
N ASN A 58 -3.62 6.54 10.36
CA ASN A 58 -2.57 6.78 11.34
C ASN A 58 -2.52 5.66 12.39
N HIS A 59 -3.69 5.18 12.82
CA HIS A 59 -3.78 4.06 13.75
C HIS A 59 -3.19 2.79 13.16
N ASP A 60 -3.55 2.46 11.93
CA ASP A 60 -3.03 1.28 11.24
C ASP A 60 -1.54 1.40 10.96
N TYR A 61 -1.07 2.58 10.58
CA TYR A 61 0.35 2.84 10.41
C TYR A 61 1.15 2.50 11.68
N LYS A 62 0.66 2.97 12.83
CA LYS A 62 1.32 2.71 14.11
C LYS A 62 1.32 1.21 14.46
N ARG A 63 0.22 0.52 14.19
CA ARG A 63 0.13 -0.92 14.43
C ARG A 63 1.12 -1.69 13.56
N LEU A 64 1.21 -1.35 12.29
CA LEU A 64 2.15 -1.98 11.35
C LEU A 64 3.60 -1.69 11.75
N LEU A 65 3.89 -0.45 12.09
CA LEU A 65 5.24 -0.05 12.52
C LEU A 65 5.66 -0.80 13.80
N ASN A 66 4.77 -0.86 14.79
CA ASN A 66 5.02 -1.55 16.05
C ASN A 66 5.19 -3.06 15.85
N ALA A 67 4.51 -3.64 14.87
CA ALA A 67 4.65 -5.05 14.54
C ALA A 67 5.99 -5.37 13.87
N GLY A 68 6.64 -4.38 13.27
CA GLY A 68 7.89 -4.58 12.55
C GLY A 68 7.74 -4.83 11.06
N ILE A 69 6.58 -4.48 10.50
CA ILE A 69 6.33 -4.58 9.05
C ILE A 69 7.09 -3.46 8.33
N ARG A 70 7.76 -3.80 7.23
CA ARG A 70 8.49 -2.81 6.42
C ARG A 70 7.49 -2.02 5.57
N ILE A 71 7.31 -0.75 5.91
CA ILE A 71 6.33 0.15 5.30
C ILE A 71 6.98 1.50 5.00
N PRO A 72 6.40 2.30 4.08
CA PRO A 72 6.84 3.68 3.89
C PRO A 72 6.64 4.49 5.15
N GLU A 73 7.56 5.40 5.44
CA GLU A 73 7.41 6.32 6.56
C GLU A 73 6.27 7.30 6.31
N MET A 74 5.40 7.48 7.31
CA MET A 74 4.41 8.56 7.29
C MET A 74 5.09 9.84 7.73
N ILE A 75 5.23 10.80 6.82
CA ILE A 75 6.04 12.00 7.03
C ILE A 75 5.24 13.11 7.69
N GLU A 76 4.06 13.42 7.12
CA GLU A 76 3.19 14.47 7.65
C GLU A 76 1.72 14.12 7.45
N ILE A 77 0.89 14.65 8.33
CA ILE A 77 -0.57 14.58 8.21
C ILE A 77 -1.09 16.00 8.21
N ASP A 78 -1.89 16.35 7.20
CA ASP A 78 -2.61 17.61 7.11
C ASP A 78 -4.08 17.32 7.37
N ILE A 79 -4.50 17.52 8.60
CA ILE A 79 -5.86 17.19 9.04
C ILE A 79 -6.89 18.08 8.36
N GLU A 80 -6.59 19.36 8.23
CA GLU A 80 -7.53 20.34 7.64
C GLU A 80 -7.86 20.03 6.20
N ASN A 81 -6.85 19.69 5.39
CA ASN A 81 -7.01 19.37 3.98
C ASN A 81 -7.22 17.88 3.73
N GLU A 82 -7.18 17.06 4.77
CA GLU A 82 -7.30 15.60 4.70
C GLU A 82 -6.28 14.98 3.75
N ARG A 83 -5.00 15.31 3.97
CA ARG A 83 -3.88 14.81 3.17
C ARG A 83 -2.84 14.13 4.03
N ILE A 84 -2.21 13.10 3.48
CA ILE A 84 -1.12 12.36 4.12
C ILE A 84 0.06 12.39 3.17
N LEU A 85 1.23 12.74 3.71
CA LEU A 85 2.49 12.71 2.97
C LEU A 85 3.29 11.50 3.45
N LYS A 86 3.70 10.65 2.50
CA LYS A 86 4.41 9.40 2.78
C LYS A 86 5.70 9.33 1.98
N GLU A 87 6.64 8.55 2.48
CA GLU A 87 7.83 8.16 1.73
C GLU A 87 7.42 7.47 0.43
N TYR A 88 8.08 7.81 -0.68
CA TYR A 88 7.88 7.12 -1.95
C TYR A 88 8.86 5.96 -2.05
N ILE A 89 8.32 4.75 -2.18
CA ILE A 89 9.13 3.54 -2.41
C ILE A 89 9.20 3.35 -3.93
N ASP A 90 10.36 3.64 -4.50
CA ASP A 90 10.56 3.57 -5.94
C ASP A 90 10.97 2.17 -6.35
N GLY A 91 10.16 1.54 -7.18
CA GLY A 91 10.41 0.18 -7.66
C GLY A 91 9.16 -0.42 -8.29
N ASP A 92 9.29 -1.66 -8.72
CA ASP A 92 8.17 -2.39 -9.32
C ASP A 92 7.34 -3.08 -8.24
N THR A 93 6.03 -3.15 -8.48
CA THR A 93 5.17 -3.97 -7.64
C THR A 93 5.38 -5.44 -7.97
N ILE A 94 5.12 -6.30 -7.00
CA ILE A 94 5.14 -7.76 -7.22
C ILE A 94 4.14 -8.11 -8.34
N PHE A 95 2.99 -7.44 -8.38
CA PHE A 95 1.97 -7.64 -9.41
C PHE A 95 2.55 -7.40 -10.82
N ASP A 96 3.21 -6.27 -11.02
CA ASP A 96 3.79 -5.92 -12.32
C ASP A 96 4.93 -6.87 -12.70
N MET A 97 5.73 -7.29 -11.73
CA MET A 97 6.78 -8.27 -11.96
C MET A 97 6.20 -9.59 -12.49
N LEU A 98 5.16 -10.10 -11.85
CA LEU A 98 4.48 -11.33 -12.29
C LEU A 98 3.86 -11.16 -13.67
N LYS A 99 3.20 -10.03 -13.90
CA LYS A 99 2.57 -9.74 -15.19
C LYS A 99 3.58 -9.70 -16.33
N ASN A 100 4.79 -9.23 -16.06
CA ASN A 100 5.87 -9.09 -17.05
C ASN A 100 6.86 -10.26 -17.05
N ASP A 101 6.47 -11.39 -16.44
CA ASP A 101 7.28 -12.61 -16.38
C ASP A 101 8.63 -12.44 -15.67
N VAL A 102 8.72 -11.50 -14.75
CA VAL A 102 9.88 -11.31 -13.87
C VAL A 102 9.69 -12.19 -12.63
N SER A 103 10.69 -13.02 -12.31
CA SER A 103 10.59 -13.93 -11.17
C SER A 103 10.48 -13.19 -9.85
N VAL A 104 9.53 -13.59 -9.01
CA VAL A 104 9.38 -13.07 -7.64
C VAL A 104 9.95 -14.04 -6.60
N GLU A 105 10.56 -15.12 -7.03
CA GLU A 105 11.15 -16.13 -6.14
C GLU A 105 12.07 -15.54 -5.07
N PRO A 106 12.94 -14.54 -5.38
CA PRO A 106 13.79 -13.95 -4.34
C PRO A 106 13.04 -13.29 -3.20
N TYR A 107 11.75 -12.99 -3.40
CA TYR A 107 10.93 -12.25 -2.42
C TYR A 107 9.96 -13.14 -1.66
N MET A 108 9.87 -14.42 -2.02
CA MET A 108 8.95 -15.35 -1.36
C MET A 108 9.28 -15.55 0.12
N GLU A 109 10.55 -15.68 0.45
CA GLU A 109 10.97 -15.78 1.84
C GLU A 109 10.62 -14.52 2.61
N GLN A 110 10.81 -13.34 2.01
CA GLN A 110 10.51 -12.06 2.64
C GLN A 110 9.03 -11.91 2.95
N ILE A 111 8.14 -12.30 2.03
CA ILE A 111 6.70 -12.20 2.30
C ILE A 111 6.27 -13.21 3.36
N CYS A 112 6.85 -14.39 3.37
CA CYS A 112 6.57 -15.39 4.41
C CYS A 112 6.99 -14.89 5.78
N GLU A 113 8.16 -14.25 5.89
CA GLU A 113 8.62 -13.64 7.14
C GLU A 113 7.70 -12.50 7.57
N MET A 114 7.30 -11.66 6.63
CA MET A 114 6.39 -10.54 6.91
C MET A 114 5.03 -11.06 7.39
N ALA A 115 4.52 -12.11 6.77
CA ALA A 115 3.26 -12.74 7.18
C ALA A 115 3.36 -13.32 8.61
N GLU A 116 4.49 -13.90 8.95
CA GLU A 116 4.72 -14.43 10.29
C GLU A 116 4.77 -13.31 11.34
N ILE A 117 5.44 -12.20 11.00
CA ILE A 117 5.50 -11.01 11.86
C ILE A 117 4.09 -10.47 12.11
N ALA A 118 3.30 -10.33 11.04
CA ALA A 118 1.91 -9.85 11.15
C ALA A 118 1.08 -10.77 12.03
N LYS A 119 1.16 -12.07 11.81
CA LYS A 119 0.41 -13.07 12.58
C LYS A 119 0.74 -13.01 14.07
N LYS A 120 2.02 -12.91 14.42
CA LYS A 120 2.46 -12.79 15.81
C LYS A 120 1.92 -11.54 16.48
N ALA A 121 1.72 -10.47 15.73
CA ALA A 121 1.13 -9.24 16.23
C ALA A 121 -0.40 -9.27 16.26
N GLY A 122 -1.01 -10.39 15.85
CA GLY A 122 -2.46 -10.51 15.77
C GLY A 122 -3.08 -9.75 14.59
N LEU A 123 -2.29 -9.47 13.56
CA LEU A 123 -2.69 -8.66 12.43
C LEU A 123 -2.76 -9.44 11.13
N ASN A 124 -3.62 -8.97 10.24
CA ASN A 124 -3.65 -9.39 8.85
C ASN A 124 -3.44 -8.15 7.98
N ILE A 125 -2.64 -8.29 6.94
CA ILE A 125 -2.43 -7.25 5.93
C ILE A 125 -3.02 -7.72 4.61
N ASP A 126 -3.17 -6.81 3.66
CA ASP A 126 -3.69 -7.17 2.34
C ASP A 126 -2.56 -7.71 1.47
N TYR A 127 -2.51 -9.03 1.33
CA TYR A 127 -1.43 -9.73 0.63
C TYR A 127 -1.52 -9.66 -0.90
N PHE A 128 -2.50 -8.93 -1.44
CA PHE A 128 -2.59 -8.80 -2.89
C PHE A 128 -1.33 -8.13 -3.43
N PRO A 129 -0.72 -8.67 -4.51
CA PRO A 129 0.64 -8.24 -4.93
C PRO A 129 0.77 -6.79 -5.41
N THR A 130 -0.33 -6.08 -5.69
CA THR A 130 -0.27 -4.64 -5.99
C THR A 130 0.16 -3.80 -4.78
N ASN A 131 0.08 -4.36 -3.58
CA ASN A 131 0.40 -3.66 -2.34
C ASN A 131 1.85 -3.81 -1.90
N PHE A 132 2.68 -4.45 -2.70
CA PHE A 132 4.09 -4.71 -2.36
C PHE A 132 5.01 -4.21 -3.46
N VAL A 133 5.98 -3.39 -3.08
CA VAL A 133 6.96 -2.81 -4.00
C VAL A 133 8.36 -3.29 -3.60
N VAL A 134 9.16 -3.62 -4.60
CA VAL A 134 10.56 -4.00 -4.39
C VAL A 134 11.45 -2.79 -4.58
N GLN A 135 12.22 -2.44 -3.54
CA GLN A 135 13.23 -1.38 -3.62
C GLN A 135 14.53 -1.91 -3.00
N ASN A 136 15.60 -1.87 -3.78
CA ASN A 136 16.92 -2.34 -3.34
C ASN A 136 16.90 -3.78 -2.78
N GLY A 137 16.14 -4.65 -3.42
CA GLY A 137 16.07 -6.06 -3.03
C GLY A 137 15.19 -6.37 -1.83
N LEU A 138 14.47 -5.38 -1.32
CA LEU A 138 13.57 -5.55 -0.18
C LEU A 138 12.13 -5.25 -0.59
N ILE A 139 11.18 -6.03 -0.07
CA ILE A 139 9.76 -5.76 -0.28
C ILE A 139 9.24 -4.78 0.79
N TYR A 140 8.40 -3.86 0.35
CA TYR A 140 7.70 -2.91 1.21
C TYR A 140 6.20 -3.07 1.03
N TYR A 141 5.48 -3.13 2.15
CA TYR A 141 4.02 -3.08 2.12
C TYR A 141 3.62 -1.61 2.07
N ILE A 142 3.10 -1.17 0.93
CA ILE A 142 2.90 0.27 0.67
C ILE A 142 1.53 0.80 1.09
N ASP A 143 0.64 -0.06 1.55
CA ASP A 143 -0.66 0.36 2.04
C ASP A 143 -0.67 0.38 3.58
N TYR A 144 -1.34 1.39 4.16
CA TYR A 144 -1.49 1.48 5.61
C TYR A 144 -2.83 0.88 6.03
N GLU A 145 -3.04 -0.37 5.73
CA GLU A 145 -4.24 -1.09 6.13
C GLU A 145 -3.87 -2.38 6.83
N CYS A 146 -4.45 -2.58 8.01
CA CYS A 146 -4.35 -3.87 8.68
C CYS A 146 -5.64 -4.13 9.46
N ASN A 147 -5.95 -5.40 9.59
CA ASN A 147 -7.13 -5.88 10.29
C ASN A 147 -6.70 -6.92 11.31
N GLU A 148 -7.61 -7.37 12.15
CA GLU A 148 -7.33 -8.47 13.06
C GLU A 148 -7.05 -9.74 12.26
N TYR A 149 -6.14 -10.57 12.77
CA TYR A 149 -5.76 -11.79 12.09
C TYR A 149 -6.96 -12.69 11.85
N MET A 150 -7.12 -13.15 10.60
CA MET A 150 -8.11 -14.13 10.20
C MET A 150 -7.42 -15.15 9.31
N GLU A 151 -7.48 -16.43 9.70
CA GLU A 151 -6.80 -17.50 8.98
C GLU A 151 -7.20 -17.58 7.51
N GLU A 152 -8.47 -17.35 7.19
CA GLU A 152 -8.97 -17.39 5.81
C GLU A 152 -8.34 -16.37 4.87
N TRP A 153 -7.85 -15.25 5.42
CA TRP A 153 -7.23 -14.16 4.65
C TRP A 153 -5.71 -14.10 4.83
N SER A 154 -5.13 -15.14 5.41
CA SER A 154 -3.68 -15.23 5.59
C SER A 154 -2.98 -15.39 4.25
N PHE A 155 -1.66 -15.15 4.24
CA PHE A 155 -0.86 -15.37 3.04
C PHE A 155 -0.93 -16.84 2.61
N GLU A 156 -0.82 -17.78 3.53
CA GLU A 156 -0.86 -19.22 3.27
C GLU A 156 -2.15 -19.69 2.61
N ASN A 157 -3.29 -19.16 3.06
CA ASN A 157 -4.60 -19.61 2.61
C ASN A 157 -5.18 -18.78 1.46
N TRP A 158 -4.79 -17.51 1.36
CA TRP A 158 -5.35 -16.62 0.35
C TRP A 158 -4.30 -15.95 -0.52
N GLY A 159 -3.35 -15.24 0.11
CA GLY A 159 -2.40 -14.39 -0.61
C GLY A 159 -1.53 -15.13 -1.61
N ILE A 160 -1.08 -16.31 -1.23
CA ILE A 160 -0.17 -17.12 -2.06
C ILE A 160 -0.74 -17.40 -3.46
N LYS A 161 -2.07 -17.45 -3.60
CA LYS A 161 -2.75 -17.68 -4.89
C LYS A 161 -2.42 -16.62 -5.92
N TYR A 162 -2.02 -15.44 -5.48
CA TYR A 162 -1.77 -14.28 -6.35
C TYR A 162 -0.28 -13.92 -6.46
N TRP A 163 0.61 -14.72 -5.84
CA TRP A 163 2.05 -14.48 -5.88
C TRP A 163 2.79 -15.35 -6.89
N SER A 164 2.06 -15.93 -7.84
CA SER A 164 2.59 -16.64 -9.00
C SER A 164 1.51 -16.63 -10.07
N LYS A 165 1.84 -17.10 -11.26
CA LYS A 165 0.85 -17.16 -12.36
C LYS A 165 -0.10 -18.35 -12.20
N THR A 166 -0.84 -18.35 -11.12
CA THR A 166 -1.91 -19.31 -10.85
C THR A 166 -3.12 -19.03 -11.73
N PRO A 167 -4.08 -19.97 -11.84
CA PRO A 167 -5.34 -19.71 -12.53
C PRO A 167 -6.07 -18.48 -11.95
N GLU A 168 -6.03 -18.27 -10.63
CA GLU A 168 -6.67 -17.12 -9.98
C GLU A 168 -6.03 -15.81 -10.43
N PHE A 169 -4.71 -15.76 -10.51
CA PHE A 169 -3.97 -14.57 -10.95
C PHE A 169 -4.28 -14.26 -12.41
N ILE A 170 -4.26 -15.27 -13.27
CA ILE A 170 -4.55 -15.13 -14.70
C ILE A 170 -5.98 -14.64 -14.92
N GLU A 171 -6.93 -15.19 -14.17
CA GLU A 171 -8.33 -14.75 -14.23
C GLU A 171 -8.46 -13.28 -13.82
N TYR A 172 -7.76 -12.87 -12.78
CA TYR A 172 -7.77 -11.48 -12.32
C TYR A 172 -7.28 -10.53 -13.41
N ILE A 173 -6.18 -10.87 -14.09
CA ILE A 173 -5.63 -10.05 -15.18
C ILE A 173 -6.63 -9.94 -16.33
N SER A 174 -7.25 -11.05 -16.73
CA SER A 174 -8.19 -11.06 -17.86
C SER A 174 -9.46 -10.25 -17.59
N LYS A 175 -9.89 -10.14 -16.35
CA LYS A 175 -11.04 -9.31 -15.98
C LYS A 175 -10.76 -7.83 -16.02
N LYS A 176 -9.50 -7.42 -15.89
CA LYS A 176 -9.11 -6.01 -15.91
C LYS A 176 -8.85 -5.47 -17.32
N ASP A 177 -8.63 -6.35 -18.25
CA ASP A 177 -8.48 -6.00 -19.64
C ASP A 177 -9.85 -6.04 -20.33
#